data_73f9cb81edf01c3f58c52e4dec181eb5
#
_entry.id   73f9cb81edf01c3f58c52e4dec181eb5
#
_cell.length_a   1.000
_cell.length_b   1.000
_cell.length_c   1.000
_cell.angle_alpha   90.00
_cell.angle_beta   90.00
_cell.angle_gamma   90.00
#
_symmetry.space_group_name_H-M   'P 1'
#
loop_
_entity.id
_entity.type
_entity.pdbx_description
1 polymer ?
#
loop_
_entity_poly.entity_id
_entity_poly.type
_entity_poly.pdbx_seq_one_letter_code
_entity_poly.pdbx_strand_id
1 'polypeptide(L)'
;MLADPFTGAEIIITLDNQLLVGVVGGTSLATPMFSGVMAIAAQKNGHVGLGQAAPLLYNLPAGAVTDVAPFNSPNNVTGTITVNGNATSVTADELAAPLQNTTSFYSALYNDPNGAALTVTPGWDSVTGLGTPNGASFVNAIVP
;
A
#
# COMPACT_ATOMS: atom_id res chain seq x y z
N MET A 1 -1.23 -0.23 -0.65
CA MET A 1 -1.99 -0.21 -1.90
C MET A 1 -1.13 0.12 -3.10
N LEU A 2 -0.29 1.16 -3.10
CA LEU A 2 0.58 1.47 -4.27
C LEU A 2 1.65 0.41 -4.58
N ALA A 3 2.00 -0.43 -3.63
CA ALA A 3 2.91 -1.55 -3.87
C ALA A 3 2.22 -2.76 -4.53
N ASP A 4 0.90 -2.79 -4.53
CA ASP A 4 0.13 -3.83 -5.20
C ASP A 4 -0.01 -3.49 -6.69
N PRO A 5 0.37 -4.41 -7.60
CA PRO A 5 0.33 -4.16 -9.04
C PRO A 5 -1.09 -3.99 -9.61
N PHE A 6 -2.13 -4.42 -8.88
CA PHE A 6 -3.53 -4.32 -9.33
C PHE A 6 -4.24 -3.06 -8.89
N THR A 7 -3.76 -2.43 -7.83
CA THR A 7 -4.27 -1.15 -7.31
C THR A 7 -3.25 -0.02 -7.42
N GLY A 8 -2.22 -0.23 -8.24
CA GLY A 8 -1.13 0.72 -8.50
C GLY A 8 -1.56 1.92 -9.34
N ALA A 9 -0.60 2.52 -10.02
CA ALA A 9 -0.83 3.64 -10.92
C ALA A 9 -1.08 3.16 -12.35
N GLU A 10 -2.07 3.76 -13.00
CA GLU A 10 -2.24 3.62 -14.44
C GLU A 10 -1.16 4.44 -15.14
N ILE A 11 -0.47 3.80 -16.08
CA ILE A 11 0.55 4.43 -16.91
C ILE A 11 0.21 4.33 -18.38
N ILE A 12 0.58 5.35 -19.13
CA ILE A 12 0.50 5.40 -20.59
C ILE A 12 1.92 5.63 -21.10
N ILE A 13 2.44 4.66 -21.85
CA ILE A 13 3.79 4.74 -22.41
C ILE A 13 3.77 4.40 -23.90
N THR A 14 4.73 4.96 -24.64
CA THR A 14 5.00 4.56 -26.02
C THR A 14 6.25 3.69 -26.02
N LEU A 15 6.10 2.44 -26.46
CA LEU A 15 7.19 1.48 -26.61
C LEU A 15 7.11 0.91 -28.03
N ASP A 16 8.22 0.92 -28.76
CA ASP A 16 8.31 0.43 -30.16
C ASP A 16 7.23 1.04 -31.09
N ASN A 17 6.98 2.34 -30.95
CA ASN A 17 5.94 3.09 -31.65
C ASN A 17 4.50 2.63 -31.36
N GLN A 18 4.28 1.84 -30.32
CA GLN A 18 2.96 1.43 -29.86
C GLN A 18 2.60 2.12 -28.54
N LEU A 19 1.38 2.65 -28.47
CA LEU A 19 0.84 3.19 -27.23
C LEU A 19 0.36 2.02 -26.36
N LEU A 20 0.96 1.89 -25.18
CA LEU A 20 0.61 0.88 -24.20
C LEU A 20 -0.02 1.57 -22.99
N VAL A 21 -1.11 1.00 -22.51
CA VAL A 21 -1.77 1.38 -21.27
C VAL A 21 -1.68 0.20 -20.31
N GLY A 22 -1.23 0.44 -19.10
CA GLY A 22 -1.09 -0.62 -18.11
C GLY A 22 -1.14 -0.10 -16.70
N VAL A 23 -1.33 -0.99 -15.75
CA VAL A 23 -1.26 -0.69 -14.32
C VAL A 23 0.09 -1.18 -13.80
N VAL A 24 0.78 -0.32 -13.06
CA VAL A 24 2.04 -0.67 -12.40
C VAL A 24 1.94 -0.45 -10.90
N GLY A 25 2.60 -1.31 -10.16
CA GLY A 25 2.70 -1.25 -8.71
C GLY A 25 4.10 -1.62 -8.26
N GLY A 26 4.21 -1.99 -7.00
CA GLY A 26 5.45 -2.39 -6.38
C GLY A 26 6.06 -1.29 -5.52
N THR A 27 7.08 -1.67 -4.76
CA THR A 27 7.83 -0.74 -3.89
C THR A 27 8.50 0.38 -4.68
N SER A 28 8.83 0.12 -5.96
CA SER A 28 9.38 1.12 -6.89
C SER A 28 8.41 2.25 -7.23
N LEU A 29 7.09 2.01 -7.13
CA LEU A 29 6.07 3.05 -7.22
C LEU A 29 5.79 3.67 -5.85
N ALA A 30 5.64 2.86 -4.82
CA ALA A 30 5.30 3.31 -3.47
C ALA A 30 6.36 4.26 -2.88
N THR A 31 7.65 3.97 -3.10
CA THR A 31 8.76 4.76 -2.56
C THR A 31 8.77 6.21 -3.08
N PRO A 32 8.76 6.50 -4.39
CA PRO A 32 8.74 7.88 -4.86
C PRO A 32 7.44 8.61 -4.49
N MET A 33 6.31 7.91 -4.43
CA MET A 33 5.06 8.53 -3.98
C MET A 33 5.11 8.91 -2.50
N PHE A 34 5.68 8.06 -1.65
CA PHE A 34 5.92 8.41 -0.25
C PHE A 34 6.92 9.56 -0.12
N SER A 35 7.97 9.60 -0.96
CA SER A 35 8.88 10.75 -1.02
C SER A 35 8.15 12.05 -1.36
N GLY A 36 7.13 12.00 -2.23
CA GLY A 36 6.26 13.13 -2.51
C GLY A 36 5.47 13.60 -1.28
N VAL A 37 4.95 12.66 -0.48
CA VAL A 37 4.29 12.99 0.80
C VAL A 37 5.26 13.67 1.77
N MET A 38 6.50 13.17 1.87
CA MET A 38 7.54 13.78 2.69
C MET A 38 7.95 15.17 2.19
N ALA A 39 7.94 15.40 0.87
CA ALA A 39 8.19 16.73 0.30
C ALA A 39 7.10 17.73 0.67
N ILE A 40 5.82 17.30 0.70
CA ILE A 40 4.71 18.14 1.19
C ILE A 40 4.90 18.47 2.67
N ALA A 41 5.33 17.51 3.48
CA ALA A 41 5.65 17.74 4.89
C ALA A 41 6.80 18.75 5.06
N ALA A 42 7.87 18.62 4.27
CA ALA A 42 8.98 19.57 4.28
C ALA A 42 8.55 20.98 3.83
N GLN A 43 7.68 21.08 2.83
CA GLN A 43 7.07 22.34 2.41
C GLN A 43 6.30 22.98 3.56
N LYS A 44 5.49 22.20 4.27
CA LYS A 44 4.74 22.66 5.45
C LYS A 44 5.68 23.11 6.58
N ASN A 45 6.84 22.47 6.73
CA ASN A 45 7.91 22.87 7.67
C ASN A 45 8.72 24.10 7.18
N GLY A 46 8.16 24.95 6.35
CA GLY A 46 8.83 26.14 5.86
C GLY A 46 9.96 25.87 4.85
N HIS A 47 9.89 24.78 4.10
CA HIS A 47 10.93 24.30 3.19
C HIS A 47 12.25 23.86 3.88
N VAL A 48 12.17 23.59 5.17
CA VAL A 48 13.29 23.02 5.92
C VAL A 48 13.20 21.50 5.89
N GLY A 49 14.33 20.83 5.70
CA GLY A 49 14.39 19.37 5.74
C GLY A 49 13.95 18.81 7.09
N LEU A 50 13.25 17.69 7.07
CA LEU A 50 12.75 17.03 8.29
C LEU A 50 13.82 16.22 9.02
N GLY A 51 15.02 16.08 8.47
CA GLY A 51 16.08 15.26 9.03
C GLY A 51 15.88 13.77 8.74
N GLN A 52 16.28 12.92 9.69
CA GLN A 52 16.12 11.48 9.57
C GLN A 52 14.64 11.09 9.77
N ALA A 53 14.08 10.38 8.81
CA ALA A 53 12.65 10.01 8.83
C ALA A 53 12.33 8.96 9.91
N ALA A 54 13.20 7.99 10.17
CA ALA A 54 12.89 6.88 11.07
C ALA A 54 12.49 7.33 12.48
N PRO A 55 13.23 8.21 13.19
CA PRO A 55 12.80 8.68 14.50
C PRO A 55 11.45 9.41 14.46
N LEU A 56 11.14 10.14 13.38
CA LEU A 56 9.87 10.83 13.22
C LEU A 56 8.72 9.84 13.05
N LEU A 57 8.92 8.81 12.22
CA LEU A 57 7.90 7.80 11.93
C LEU A 57 7.55 6.96 13.15
N TYR A 58 8.53 6.57 13.96
CA TYR A 58 8.28 5.77 15.17
C TYR A 58 7.68 6.56 16.33
N ASN A 59 7.68 7.89 16.26
CA ASN A 59 7.08 8.78 17.27
C ASN A 59 5.75 9.39 16.84
N LEU A 60 5.15 8.90 15.76
CA LEU A 60 3.87 9.42 15.28
C LEU A 60 2.74 9.18 16.29
N PRO A 61 1.87 10.19 16.50
CA PRO A 61 0.70 10.04 17.35
C PRO A 61 -0.33 9.09 16.70
N ALA A 62 -1.22 8.56 17.53
CA ALA A 62 -2.35 7.75 17.06
C ALA A 62 -3.17 8.52 16.01
N GLY A 63 -3.58 7.82 14.95
CA GLY A 63 -4.33 8.38 13.84
C GLY A 63 -3.49 9.01 12.72
N ALA A 64 -2.18 9.14 12.89
CA ALA A 64 -1.29 9.58 11.81
C ALA A 64 -1.07 8.50 10.75
N VAL A 65 -1.10 7.25 11.15
CA VAL A 65 -1.04 6.07 10.28
C VAL A 65 -2.20 5.13 10.58
N THR A 66 -2.60 4.36 9.59
CA THR A 66 -3.53 3.23 9.75
C THR A 66 -2.73 1.94 9.61
N ASP A 67 -2.79 1.12 10.63
CA ASP A 67 -2.17 -0.19 10.65
C ASP A 67 -2.83 -1.13 9.64
N VAL A 68 -2.04 -1.98 9.01
CA VAL A 68 -2.54 -3.06 8.14
C VAL A 68 -2.70 -4.29 9.01
N ALA A 69 -3.88 -4.43 9.60
CA ALA A 69 -4.20 -5.58 10.44
C ALA A 69 -4.46 -6.84 9.58
N PRO A 70 -4.09 -8.03 10.09
CA PRO A 70 -4.41 -9.28 9.42
C PRO A 70 -5.92 -9.52 9.38
N PHE A 71 -6.37 -10.24 8.38
CA PHE A 71 -7.76 -10.70 8.29
C PHE A 71 -7.84 -12.23 8.42
N ASN A 72 -8.96 -12.73 8.95
CA ASN A 72 -9.10 -14.12 9.32
C ASN A 72 -9.17 -15.09 8.13
N SER A 73 -9.68 -14.62 7.00
CA SER A 73 -9.82 -15.42 5.78
C SER A 73 -9.98 -14.49 4.57
N PRO A 74 -9.35 -14.79 3.43
CA PRO A 74 -9.54 -14.04 2.19
C PRO A 74 -11.01 -13.99 1.75
N ASN A 75 -11.81 -15.00 2.06
CA ASN A 75 -13.23 -15.06 1.72
C ASN A 75 -14.10 -14.09 2.53
N ASN A 76 -13.59 -13.55 3.63
CA ASN A 76 -14.30 -12.55 4.44
C ASN A 76 -14.06 -11.12 3.94
N VAL A 77 -13.15 -10.93 3.01
CA VAL A 77 -12.86 -9.63 2.40
C VAL A 77 -13.53 -9.60 1.04
N THR A 78 -14.43 -8.66 0.85
CA THR A 78 -15.16 -8.49 -0.41
C THR A 78 -14.92 -7.10 -0.99
N GLY A 79 -14.89 -7.04 -2.30
CA GLY A 79 -14.80 -5.80 -3.07
C GLY A 79 -15.79 -5.80 -4.21
N THR A 80 -15.83 -4.71 -4.96
CA THR A 80 -16.66 -4.61 -6.16
C THR A 80 -15.77 -4.28 -7.35
N ILE A 81 -15.84 -5.11 -8.38
CA ILE A 81 -15.22 -4.83 -9.68
C ILE A 81 -16.30 -4.32 -10.61
N THR A 82 -16.03 -3.21 -11.30
CA THR A 82 -16.93 -2.67 -12.33
C THR A 82 -16.25 -2.79 -13.70
N VAL A 83 -16.87 -3.58 -14.59
CA VAL A 83 -16.40 -3.74 -15.97
C VAL A 83 -17.55 -3.35 -16.92
N ASN A 84 -17.29 -2.41 -17.81
CA ASN A 84 -18.28 -1.92 -18.77
C ASN A 84 -19.60 -1.47 -18.10
N GLY A 85 -19.51 -0.85 -16.93
CA GLY A 85 -20.66 -0.38 -16.16
C GLY A 85 -21.39 -1.46 -15.33
N ASN A 86 -21.00 -2.72 -15.44
CA ASN A 86 -21.54 -3.82 -14.63
C ASN A 86 -20.68 -4.03 -13.38
N ALA A 87 -21.29 -3.88 -12.21
CA ALA A 87 -20.66 -4.10 -10.92
C ALA A 87 -20.84 -5.56 -10.48
N THR A 88 -19.74 -6.21 -10.13
CA THR A 88 -19.71 -7.58 -9.60
C THR A 88 -19.01 -7.60 -8.26
N SER A 89 -19.62 -8.18 -7.25
CA SER A 89 -18.97 -8.43 -5.97
C SER A 89 -18.00 -9.59 -6.11
N VAL A 90 -16.79 -9.42 -5.59
CA VAL A 90 -15.74 -10.43 -5.61
C VAL A 90 -15.11 -10.55 -4.23
N THR A 91 -14.64 -11.73 -3.90
CA THR A 91 -13.82 -11.96 -2.71
C THR A 91 -12.36 -11.65 -3.03
N ALA A 92 -11.57 -11.43 -1.98
CA ALA A 92 -10.13 -11.26 -2.14
C ALA A 92 -9.48 -12.54 -2.73
N ASP A 93 -10.01 -13.72 -2.43
CA ASP A 93 -9.55 -14.99 -2.97
C ASP A 93 -9.78 -15.09 -4.50
N GLU A 94 -10.95 -14.67 -4.97
CA GLU A 94 -11.25 -14.61 -6.41
C GLU A 94 -10.36 -13.63 -7.16
N LEU A 95 -9.98 -12.51 -6.53
CA LEU A 95 -9.01 -11.57 -7.08
C LEU A 95 -7.60 -12.13 -7.11
N ALA A 96 -7.22 -12.91 -6.11
CA ALA A 96 -5.89 -13.49 -5.98
C ALA A 96 -5.70 -14.75 -6.86
N ALA A 97 -6.76 -15.46 -7.20
CA ALA A 97 -6.70 -16.69 -7.98
C ALA A 97 -5.89 -16.57 -9.30
N PRO A 98 -5.99 -15.48 -10.08
CA PRO A 98 -5.15 -15.28 -11.25
C PRO A 98 -3.67 -15.01 -10.93
N LEU A 99 -3.36 -14.75 -9.65
CA LEU A 99 -2.06 -14.29 -9.16
C LEU A 99 -1.29 -15.39 -8.46
N GLN A 100 -1.48 -16.61 -8.86
CA GLN A 100 -0.95 -17.83 -8.20
C GLN A 100 0.56 -17.79 -7.87
N ASN A 101 1.32 -16.88 -8.47
CA ASN A 101 2.73 -16.64 -8.15
C ASN A 101 2.96 -15.62 -7.01
N THR A 102 1.89 -15.04 -6.44
CA THR A 102 1.95 -14.06 -5.34
C THR A 102 1.36 -14.58 -4.04
N THR A 103 1.21 -15.90 -3.93
CA THR A 103 0.64 -16.58 -2.75
C THR A 103 1.31 -16.18 -1.44
N SER A 104 2.63 -15.93 -1.45
CA SER A 104 3.38 -15.57 -0.24
C SER A 104 2.92 -14.25 0.39
N PHE A 105 2.70 -13.20 -0.41
CA PHE A 105 2.21 -11.93 0.11
C PHE A 105 0.78 -12.05 0.63
N TYR A 106 -0.05 -12.74 -0.12
CA TYR A 106 -1.43 -12.96 0.22
C TYR A 106 -1.59 -13.77 1.52
N SER A 107 -0.82 -14.85 1.63
CA SER A 107 -0.78 -15.66 2.85
C SER A 107 -0.30 -14.86 4.06
N ALA A 108 0.63 -13.91 3.88
CA ALA A 108 1.08 -13.05 4.96
C ALA A 108 -0.03 -12.13 5.49
N LEU A 109 -0.92 -11.61 4.62
CA LEU A 109 -2.00 -10.71 5.02
C LEU A 109 -3.05 -11.38 5.92
N TYR A 110 -3.32 -12.67 5.75
CA TYR A 110 -4.23 -13.42 6.62
C TYR A 110 -3.52 -14.46 7.49
N ASN A 111 -2.18 -14.35 7.59
CA ASN A 111 -1.35 -15.19 8.46
C ASN A 111 -1.54 -16.68 8.22
N ASP A 112 -1.59 -17.11 6.96
CA ASP A 112 -1.64 -18.53 6.61
C ASP A 112 -0.37 -19.24 7.10
N PRO A 113 -0.47 -20.15 8.06
CA PRO A 113 0.69 -20.83 8.64
C PRO A 113 1.43 -21.74 7.64
N ASN A 114 0.79 -22.09 6.53
CA ASN A 114 1.37 -22.95 5.52
C ASN A 114 1.99 -22.17 4.34
N GLY A 115 1.66 -20.90 4.19
CA GLY A 115 2.01 -20.11 3.01
C GLY A 115 2.94 -18.94 3.25
N ALA A 116 3.03 -18.42 4.48
CA ALA A 116 3.78 -17.21 4.78
C ALA A 116 4.99 -17.47 5.68
N ALA A 117 6.17 -17.02 5.23
CA ALA A 117 7.36 -16.98 6.07
C ALA A 117 7.34 -15.78 7.06
N LEU A 118 6.58 -14.75 6.73
CA LEU A 118 6.37 -13.54 7.54
C LEU A 118 4.89 -13.37 7.80
N THR A 119 4.53 -12.80 8.94
CA THR A 119 3.15 -12.57 9.35
C THR A 119 2.88 -11.10 9.56
N VAL A 120 1.65 -10.69 9.23
CA VAL A 120 1.10 -9.38 9.59
C VAL A 120 0.58 -9.45 11.01
N THR A 121 0.90 -8.44 11.83
CA THR A 121 0.47 -8.35 13.23
C THR A 121 -0.04 -6.94 13.54
N PRO A 122 -0.88 -6.76 14.56
CA PRO A 122 -1.22 -5.41 15.02
C PRO A 122 0.02 -4.63 15.44
N GLY A 123 0.12 -3.38 14.99
CA GLY A 123 1.28 -2.54 15.19
C GLY A 123 2.36 -2.75 14.14
N TRP A 124 3.62 -2.61 14.52
CA TRP A 124 4.71 -2.79 13.57
C TRP A 124 4.95 -4.28 13.25
N ASP A 125 5.08 -4.59 11.98
CA ASP A 125 5.54 -5.89 11.49
C ASP A 125 6.50 -5.76 10.30
N SER A 126 7.14 -6.87 9.92
CA SER A 126 8.14 -6.89 8.85
C SER A 126 7.53 -6.95 7.43
N VAL A 127 6.21 -7.05 7.31
CA VAL A 127 5.49 -7.12 6.03
C VAL A 127 4.98 -5.74 5.63
N THR A 128 4.29 -5.06 6.56
CA THR A 128 3.57 -3.80 6.31
C THR A 128 4.15 -2.60 7.07
N GLY A 129 5.17 -2.83 7.90
CA GLY A 129 5.82 -1.79 8.69
C GLY A 129 4.87 -1.16 9.70
N LEU A 130 4.80 0.16 9.71
CA LEU A 130 3.88 0.94 10.56
C LEU A 130 2.48 1.09 9.96
N GLY A 131 2.25 0.59 8.74
CA GLY A 131 0.99 0.75 8.05
C GLY A 131 1.00 1.88 7.01
N THR A 132 -0.15 2.48 6.78
CA THR A 132 -0.40 3.46 5.71
C THR A 132 -0.57 4.87 6.27
N PRO A 133 0.09 5.90 5.69
CA PRO A 133 -0.06 7.28 6.15
C PRO A 133 -1.48 7.83 5.91
N ASN A 134 -2.04 8.51 6.89
CA ASN A 134 -3.39 9.07 6.86
C ASN A 134 -3.41 10.51 6.33
N GLY A 135 -2.92 10.72 5.11
CA GLY A 135 -3.03 11.99 4.40
C GLY A 135 -2.61 13.21 5.24
N ALA A 136 -3.52 14.16 5.41
CA ALA A 136 -3.23 15.39 6.14
C ALA A 136 -2.86 15.15 7.61
N SER A 137 -3.43 14.14 8.27
CA SER A 137 -3.10 13.81 9.67
C SER A 137 -1.64 13.36 9.79
N PHE A 138 -1.16 12.55 8.85
CA PHE A 138 0.24 12.15 8.79
C PHE A 138 1.17 13.36 8.56
N VAL A 139 0.86 14.17 7.53
CA VAL A 139 1.67 15.36 7.19
C VAL A 139 1.72 16.35 8.36
N ASN A 140 0.63 16.52 9.10
CA ASN A 140 0.58 17.40 10.27
C ASN A 140 1.41 16.84 11.44
N ALA A 141 1.40 15.52 11.60
CA ALA A 141 2.05 14.87 12.72
C ALA A 141 3.57 14.73 12.56
N ILE A 142 4.07 14.64 11.33
CA ILE A 142 5.50 14.44 11.06
C ILE A 142 6.29 15.75 11.00
N VAL A 143 5.61 16.88 10.94
CA VAL A 143 6.24 18.21 11.01
C VAL A 143 6.49 18.56 12.48
N PRO A 144 7.74 18.90 12.87
CA PRO A 144 8.10 19.26 14.24
C PRO A 144 7.35 20.47 14.78
#